data_ee5cf71e5a159547b6fdfa232f0663f5
#
_entry.id   ee5cf71e5a159547b6fdfa232f0663f5
#
_cell.length_a   1.000
_cell.length_b   1.000
_cell.length_c   1.000
_cell.angle_alpha   90.00
_cell.angle_beta   90.00
_cell.angle_gamma   90.00
#
_symmetry.space_group_name_H-M   'P 1'
#
loop_
_entity.id
_entity.type
_entity.pdbx_description
1 polymer ?
#
loop_
_entity_poly.entity_id
_entity_poly.type
_entity_poly.pdbx_seq_one_letter_code
_entity_poly.pdbx_strand_id
1 'polypeptide(L)'
;MKKRNVIRNAAVLMTTLVFVLTFITQPMFAHGATSQVITKIYTTNKVVALTFDDGSDGTNIPAILKILSDYNVKATFFLTGKAVSHHPAKIKSIIAAGHAIGNHSYSHPYFTKISTTQMKSELSKTEALVKNLTGKTTKPFFRPPYGAYNTLVLQTVGSVGYTKTIKWNIDTIDWDGRSAYRIYTKVLNNIVPGSIVLMHTGAGAKYTTAALPTIIKGLKAKGYRFVTIPTLLGINPTQITYVVKAGDTLYAIAQRYGVTVQQIATINHITNVNLIYVGQVLIIPR
;
A
#
# COMPACT_ATOMS: atom_id res chain seq x y z
N MET A 1 87.44 51.17 26.34
CA MET A 1 87.11 49.77 26.08
C MET A 1 85.57 49.66 25.97
N LYS A 2 85.01 49.55 24.77
CA LYS A 2 83.54 49.48 24.51
C LYS A 2 83.15 48.04 24.24
N LYS A 3 82.26 47.46 25.06
CA LYS A 3 81.66 46.18 24.80
C LYS A 3 80.48 46.33 23.82
N ARG A 4 80.55 45.62 22.74
CA ARG A 4 79.48 45.53 21.72
C ARG A 4 78.49 44.40 22.20
N ASN A 5 77.23 44.78 22.42
CA ASN A 5 76.14 43.85 22.60
C ASN A 5 75.65 43.31 21.24
N VAL A 6 75.67 42.02 21.05
CA VAL A 6 75.13 41.36 19.88
C VAL A 6 73.71 40.89 20.28
N ILE A 7 72.68 41.50 19.67
CA ILE A 7 71.28 41.06 19.81
C ILE A 7 71.09 39.94 18.77
N ARG A 8 70.79 38.71 19.24
CA ARG A 8 70.35 37.61 18.37
C ARG A 8 68.84 37.66 18.25
N ASN A 9 68.31 38.02 17.05
CA ASN A 9 66.91 37.90 16.69
C ASN A 9 66.61 36.42 16.45
N ALA A 10 65.79 35.80 17.31
CA ALA A 10 65.18 34.49 17.06
C ALA A 10 63.85 34.71 16.37
N ALA A 11 63.79 34.39 15.09
CA ALA A 11 62.54 34.34 14.37
C ALA A 11 61.78 33.07 14.77
N VAL A 12 60.65 33.24 15.45
CA VAL A 12 59.71 32.16 15.73
C VAL A 12 58.83 31.93 14.50
N LEU A 13 59.07 30.85 13.80
CA LEU A 13 58.23 30.41 12.68
C LEU A 13 56.98 29.72 13.28
N MET A 14 55.85 30.41 13.25
CA MET A 14 54.56 29.90 13.69
C MET A 14 53.91 29.16 12.51
N THR A 15 54.04 27.84 12.43
CA THR A 15 53.38 26.99 11.46
C THR A 15 51.89 26.81 11.89
N THR A 16 51.02 27.54 11.26
CA THR A 16 49.57 27.34 11.38
C THR A 16 49.16 26.07 10.62
N LEU A 17 48.85 25.03 11.36
CA LEU A 17 48.28 23.78 10.83
C LEU A 17 46.82 24.01 10.54
N VAL A 18 46.45 24.25 9.26
CA VAL A 18 45.06 24.34 8.83
C VAL A 18 44.50 22.90 8.75
N PHE A 19 43.71 22.51 9.73
CA PHE A 19 42.89 21.29 9.66
C PHE A 19 41.72 21.55 8.67
N VAL A 20 41.85 21.06 7.44
CA VAL A 20 40.71 20.97 6.52
C VAL A 20 39.85 19.81 6.94
N LEU A 21 38.77 20.10 7.70
CA LEU A 21 37.72 19.12 7.97
C LEU A 21 36.94 18.85 6.68
N THR A 22 37.33 17.82 5.93
CA THR A 22 36.50 17.31 4.84
C THR A 22 35.28 16.64 5.46
N PHE A 23 34.16 17.34 5.48
CA PHE A 23 32.85 16.71 5.71
C PHE A 23 32.58 15.77 4.55
N ILE A 24 32.85 14.47 4.75
CA ILE A 24 32.33 13.43 3.88
C ILE A 24 30.81 13.40 4.13
N THR A 25 30.08 14.16 3.32
CA THR A 25 28.62 14.03 3.27
C THR A 25 28.34 12.63 2.71
N GLN A 26 28.13 11.67 3.59
CA GLN A 26 27.57 10.39 3.19
C GLN A 26 26.26 10.69 2.42
N PRO A 27 26.07 10.12 1.22
CA PRO A 27 24.77 10.27 0.55
C PRO A 27 23.73 9.68 1.48
N MET A 28 22.90 10.56 2.03
CA MET A 28 21.68 10.16 2.74
C MET A 28 20.81 9.47 1.70
N PHE A 29 20.94 8.14 1.59
CA PHE A 29 20.00 7.36 0.82
C PHE A 29 18.63 7.69 1.39
N ALA A 30 17.81 8.37 0.62
CA ALA A 30 16.43 8.59 0.96
C ALA A 30 15.82 7.19 1.19
N HIS A 31 15.67 6.81 2.44
CA HIS A 31 14.97 5.57 2.81
C HIS A 31 13.56 5.75 2.28
N GLY A 32 13.25 5.05 1.19
CA GLY A 32 11.89 4.99 0.68
C GLY A 32 10.95 4.62 1.84
N ALA A 33 9.77 5.22 1.87
CA ALA A 33 8.83 5.02 2.96
C ALA A 33 8.63 3.52 3.25
N THR A 34 8.87 3.10 4.49
CA THR A 34 8.58 1.73 4.95
C THR A 34 7.07 1.48 4.88
N SER A 35 6.65 0.35 4.34
CA SER A 35 5.24 0.00 4.22
C SER A 35 4.60 -0.23 5.60
N GLN A 36 3.46 0.43 5.83
CA GLN A 36 2.69 0.27 7.06
C GLN A 36 1.86 -1.00 7.01
N VAL A 37 1.97 -1.84 8.04
CA VAL A 37 1.15 -3.05 8.17
C VAL A 37 -0.21 -2.70 8.78
N ILE A 38 -1.29 -3.18 8.14
CA ILE A 38 -2.66 -2.93 8.54
C ILE A 38 -3.41 -4.26 8.63
N THR A 39 -3.86 -4.61 9.83
CA THR A 39 -4.64 -5.83 10.08
C THR A 39 -6.12 -5.57 10.24
N LYS A 40 -6.47 -4.41 10.76
CA LYS A 40 -7.82 -3.84 10.89
C LYS A 40 -7.70 -2.33 11.11
N ILE A 41 -8.81 -1.61 11.04
CA ILE A 41 -8.87 -0.20 11.45
C ILE A 41 -9.57 -0.10 12.81
N TYR A 42 -9.00 0.71 13.71
CA TYR A 42 -9.61 1.00 15.00
C TYR A 42 -10.67 2.11 14.80
N THR A 43 -11.93 1.74 14.92
CA THR A 43 -13.08 2.64 14.73
C THR A 43 -14.29 2.12 15.48
N THR A 44 -15.18 3.01 15.86
CA THR A 44 -16.50 2.67 16.41
C THR A 44 -17.55 2.47 15.32
N ASN A 45 -17.28 2.95 14.11
CA ASN A 45 -18.18 2.77 12.97
C ASN A 45 -18.25 1.30 12.56
N LYS A 46 -19.44 0.74 12.48
CA LYS A 46 -19.67 -0.64 12.00
C LYS A 46 -19.42 -0.74 10.50
N VAL A 47 -18.14 -0.73 10.12
CA VAL A 47 -17.67 -0.95 8.75
C VAL A 47 -16.83 -2.22 8.67
N VAL A 48 -16.85 -2.88 7.51
CA VAL A 48 -16.09 -4.11 7.24
C VAL A 48 -15.59 -4.10 5.80
N ALA A 49 -14.36 -4.54 5.58
CA ALA A 49 -13.83 -4.81 4.25
C ALA A 49 -13.81 -6.32 3.98
N LEU A 50 -14.57 -6.76 2.99
CA LEU A 50 -14.41 -8.09 2.42
C LEU A 50 -13.26 -8.04 1.41
N THR A 51 -12.31 -8.96 1.53
CA THR A 51 -11.15 -9.02 0.64
C THR A 51 -10.95 -10.42 0.09
N PHE A 52 -10.52 -10.49 -1.16
CA PHE A 52 -10.33 -11.73 -1.90
C PHE A 52 -8.95 -11.76 -2.51
N ASP A 53 -8.20 -12.83 -2.27
CA ASP A 53 -6.85 -13.01 -2.78
C ASP A 53 -6.82 -13.97 -3.99
N ASP A 54 -5.69 -13.97 -4.74
CA ASP A 54 -5.29 -14.84 -5.82
C ASP A 54 -5.94 -14.57 -7.18
N GLY A 55 -6.86 -15.44 -7.59
CA GLY A 55 -7.50 -15.41 -8.90
C GLY A 55 -6.73 -16.14 -10.01
N SER A 56 -5.64 -16.84 -9.69
CA SER A 56 -4.77 -17.49 -10.69
C SER A 56 -5.48 -18.52 -11.57
N ASP A 57 -6.51 -19.20 -11.07
CA ASP A 57 -7.36 -20.10 -11.86
C ASP A 57 -8.69 -19.46 -12.28
N GLY A 58 -9.02 -18.30 -11.71
CA GLY A 58 -10.21 -17.52 -12.04
C GLY A 58 -11.56 -18.19 -11.74
N THR A 59 -11.59 -19.33 -11.06
CA THR A 59 -12.75 -20.21 -10.97
C THR A 59 -13.95 -19.52 -10.33
N ASN A 60 -13.78 -18.92 -9.15
CA ASN A 60 -14.89 -18.38 -8.36
C ASN A 60 -15.20 -16.90 -8.67
N ILE A 61 -14.37 -16.18 -9.46
CA ILE A 61 -14.53 -14.75 -9.70
C ILE A 61 -15.94 -14.40 -10.22
N PRO A 62 -16.50 -15.06 -11.28
CA PRO A 62 -17.82 -14.66 -11.79
C PRO A 62 -18.93 -14.83 -10.75
N ALA A 63 -18.93 -15.94 -9.99
CA ALA A 63 -19.94 -16.19 -8.96
C ALA A 63 -19.82 -15.20 -7.79
N ILE A 64 -18.60 -14.89 -7.34
CA ILE A 64 -18.35 -13.88 -6.29
C ILE A 64 -18.84 -12.51 -6.76
N LEU A 65 -18.52 -12.09 -7.98
CA LEU A 65 -18.97 -10.80 -8.54
C LEU A 65 -20.48 -10.71 -8.63
N LYS A 66 -21.14 -11.81 -9.06
CA LYS A 66 -22.61 -11.86 -9.09
C LYS A 66 -23.20 -11.68 -7.69
N ILE A 67 -22.71 -12.42 -6.69
CA ILE A 67 -23.19 -12.29 -5.31
C ILE A 67 -22.97 -10.87 -4.77
N LEU A 68 -21.78 -10.30 -4.95
CA LEU A 68 -21.48 -8.94 -4.50
C LEU A 68 -22.41 -7.91 -5.16
N SER A 69 -22.73 -8.10 -6.44
CA SER A 69 -23.69 -7.26 -7.18
C SER A 69 -25.11 -7.40 -6.64
N ASP A 70 -25.59 -8.65 -6.46
CA ASP A 70 -26.95 -8.94 -5.97
C ASP A 70 -27.21 -8.30 -4.59
N TYR A 71 -26.17 -8.20 -3.76
CA TYR A 71 -26.26 -7.57 -2.45
C TYR A 71 -25.83 -6.10 -2.39
N ASN A 72 -25.45 -5.49 -3.53
CA ASN A 72 -24.88 -4.15 -3.63
C ASN A 72 -23.68 -3.95 -2.65
N VAL A 73 -22.71 -4.83 -2.72
CA VAL A 73 -21.49 -4.80 -1.88
C VAL A 73 -20.27 -4.59 -2.74
N LYS A 74 -19.40 -3.66 -2.33
CA LYS A 74 -18.08 -3.50 -2.94
C LYS A 74 -17.02 -4.14 -2.04
N ALA A 75 -16.01 -4.75 -2.67
CA ALA A 75 -14.92 -5.49 -2.03
C ALA A 75 -13.56 -5.04 -2.57
N THR A 76 -12.47 -5.61 -2.03
CA THR A 76 -11.11 -5.42 -2.56
C THR A 76 -10.52 -6.76 -2.97
N PHE A 77 -9.91 -6.80 -4.16
CA PHE A 77 -9.26 -7.98 -4.69
C PHE A 77 -7.75 -7.76 -4.76
N PHE A 78 -6.98 -8.65 -4.14
CA PHE A 78 -5.53 -8.67 -4.23
C PHE A 78 -5.11 -9.66 -5.33
N LEU A 79 -4.68 -9.11 -6.46
CA LEU A 79 -4.49 -9.84 -7.69
C LEU A 79 -3.06 -10.36 -7.84
N THR A 80 -2.89 -11.63 -8.18
CA THR A 80 -1.61 -12.14 -8.68
C THR A 80 -1.42 -11.76 -10.16
N GLY A 81 -0.17 -11.54 -10.56
CA GLY A 81 0.14 -11.26 -11.97
C GLY A 81 -0.24 -12.43 -12.88
N LYS A 82 -0.14 -13.68 -12.41
CA LYS A 82 -0.63 -14.86 -13.11
C LYS A 82 -2.14 -14.78 -13.38
N ALA A 83 -2.94 -14.35 -12.40
CA ALA A 83 -4.38 -14.13 -12.60
C ALA A 83 -4.66 -13.11 -13.71
N VAL A 84 -3.92 -11.99 -13.71
CA VAL A 84 -4.07 -10.94 -14.72
C VAL A 84 -3.73 -11.44 -16.12
N SER A 85 -2.66 -12.24 -16.22
CA SER A 85 -2.22 -12.80 -17.52
C SER A 85 -3.17 -13.87 -18.05
N HIS A 86 -3.65 -14.78 -17.18
CA HIS A 86 -4.43 -15.94 -17.60
C HIS A 86 -5.92 -15.63 -17.78
N HIS A 87 -6.46 -14.66 -17.02
CA HIS A 87 -7.89 -14.35 -16.99
C HIS A 87 -8.20 -12.85 -17.15
N PRO A 88 -7.65 -12.16 -18.18
CA PRO A 88 -7.77 -10.72 -18.33
C PRO A 88 -9.21 -10.22 -18.36
N ALA A 89 -10.14 -10.96 -18.97
CA ALA A 89 -11.55 -10.59 -19.02
C ALA A 89 -12.19 -10.58 -17.60
N LYS A 90 -11.89 -11.57 -16.76
CA LYS A 90 -12.38 -11.64 -15.38
C LYS A 90 -11.82 -10.51 -14.53
N ILE A 91 -10.55 -10.15 -14.72
CA ILE A 91 -9.93 -9.01 -14.03
C ILE A 91 -10.57 -7.68 -14.46
N LYS A 92 -10.83 -7.48 -15.75
CA LYS A 92 -11.60 -6.32 -16.24
C LYS A 92 -12.98 -6.25 -15.56
N SER A 93 -13.67 -7.38 -15.40
CA SER A 93 -14.98 -7.43 -14.76
C SER A 93 -14.95 -7.02 -13.29
N ILE A 94 -13.89 -7.37 -12.53
CA ILE A 94 -13.70 -6.89 -11.15
C ILE A 94 -13.69 -5.37 -11.09
N ILE A 95 -12.93 -4.74 -11.99
CA ILE A 95 -12.75 -3.29 -12.02
C ILE A 95 -14.00 -2.58 -12.54
N ALA A 96 -14.62 -3.10 -13.60
CA ALA A 96 -15.85 -2.57 -14.17
C ALA A 96 -17.02 -2.61 -13.15
N ALA A 97 -17.04 -3.63 -12.28
CA ALA A 97 -18.00 -3.72 -11.19
C ALA A 97 -17.70 -2.74 -10.02
N GLY A 98 -16.65 -1.91 -10.11
CA GLY A 98 -16.31 -0.89 -9.12
C GLY A 98 -15.68 -1.43 -7.85
N HIS A 99 -15.07 -2.61 -7.89
CA HIS A 99 -14.28 -3.13 -6.79
C HIS A 99 -12.88 -2.52 -6.77
N ALA A 100 -12.28 -2.43 -5.58
CA ALA A 100 -10.88 -2.01 -5.44
C ALA A 100 -9.93 -3.17 -5.71
N ILE A 101 -8.69 -2.84 -6.10
CA ILE A 101 -7.64 -3.82 -6.36
C ILE A 101 -6.38 -3.50 -5.57
N GLY A 102 -5.59 -4.53 -5.26
CA GLY A 102 -4.25 -4.46 -4.69
C GLY A 102 -3.33 -5.49 -5.35
N ASN A 103 -2.04 -5.41 -5.06
CA ASN A 103 -1.02 -6.32 -5.57
C ASN A 103 -0.82 -7.52 -4.65
N HIS A 104 -0.82 -8.73 -5.21
CA HIS A 104 -0.54 -9.97 -4.49
C HIS A 104 0.67 -10.73 -5.06
N SER A 105 1.69 -9.99 -5.55
CA SER A 105 2.83 -10.51 -6.31
C SER A 105 2.46 -11.03 -7.70
N TYR A 106 3.45 -11.51 -8.45
CA TYR A 106 3.21 -12.13 -9.75
C TYR A 106 2.94 -13.63 -9.62
N SER A 107 3.84 -14.37 -8.94
CA SER A 107 3.85 -15.83 -8.89
C SER A 107 3.56 -16.42 -7.51
N HIS A 108 3.21 -15.58 -6.54
CA HIS A 108 2.85 -15.97 -5.17
C HIS A 108 3.99 -16.61 -4.35
N PRO A 109 5.25 -16.10 -4.39
CA PRO A 109 6.33 -16.65 -3.57
C PRO A 109 6.28 -16.13 -2.12
N TYR A 110 6.94 -16.84 -1.21
CA TYR A 110 7.25 -16.29 0.12
C TYR A 110 8.22 -15.13 0.00
N PHE A 111 7.74 -13.89 0.22
CA PHE A 111 8.58 -12.68 0.14
C PHE A 111 9.74 -12.68 1.14
N THR A 112 9.59 -13.36 2.27
CA THR A 112 10.67 -13.53 3.25
C THR A 112 11.77 -14.49 2.81
N LYS A 113 11.60 -15.20 1.67
CA LYS A 113 12.53 -16.20 1.14
C LYS A 113 13.17 -15.83 -0.20
N ILE A 114 12.84 -14.64 -0.74
CA ILE A 114 13.36 -14.16 -2.02
C ILE A 114 14.15 -12.86 -1.83
N SER A 115 15.03 -12.54 -2.79
CA SER A 115 15.85 -11.33 -2.75
C SER A 115 14.99 -10.06 -2.97
N THR A 116 15.52 -8.91 -2.54
CA THR A 116 14.87 -7.61 -2.76
C THR A 116 14.62 -7.30 -4.24
N THR A 117 15.54 -7.71 -5.12
CA THR A 117 15.40 -7.59 -6.58
C THR A 117 14.23 -8.44 -7.07
N GLN A 118 14.11 -9.67 -6.60
CA GLN A 118 12.97 -10.54 -6.93
C GLN A 118 11.65 -9.98 -6.40
N MET A 119 11.60 -9.48 -5.16
CA MET A 119 10.40 -8.81 -4.61
C MET A 119 9.94 -7.65 -5.50
N LYS A 120 10.86 -6.77 -5.89
CA LYS A 120 10.56 -5.64 -6.79
C LYS A 120 10.06 -6.12 -8.16
N SER A 121 10.66 -7.17 -8.72
CA SER A 121 10.23 -7.77 -10.00
C SER A 121 8.82 -8.36 -9.91
N GLU A 122 8.50 -9.11 -8.85
CA GLU A 122 7.16 -9.66 -8.59
C GLU A 122 6.08 -8.58 -8.58
N LEU A 123 6.36 -7.47 -7.88
CA LEU A 123 5.43 -6.34 -7.77
C LEU A 123 5.30 -5.57 -9.09
N SER A 124 6.43 -5.25 -9.74
CA SER A 124 6.43 -4.43 -10.96
C SER A 124 5.79 -5.15 -12.14
N LYS A 125 5.99 -6.45 -12.28
CA LYS A 125 5.34 -7.27 -13.33
C LYS A 125 3.82 -7.24 -13.18
N THR A 126 3.31 -7.43 -11.96
CA THR A 126 1.87 -7.40 -11.69
C THR A 126 1.29 -6.01 -11.94
N GLU A 127 1.96 -4.96 -11.44
CA GLU A 127 1.54 -3.56 -11.67
C GLU A 127 1.47 -3.21 -13.15
N ALA A 128 2.49 -3.59 -13.93
CA ALA A 128 2.53 -3.33 -15.36
C ALA A 128 1.38 -4.02 -16.09
N LEU A 129 1.10 -5.29 -15.78
CA LEU A 129 -0.01 -6.04 -16.37
C LEU A 129 -1.36 -5.40 -16.03
N VAL A 130 -1.60 -5.06 -14.78
CA VAL A 130 -2.85 -4.40 -14.36
C VAL A 130 -3.01 -3.06 -15.06
N LYS A 131 -1.95 -2.24 -15.07
CA LYS A 131 -1.97 -0.92 -15.71
C LYS A 131 -2.22 -1.00 -17.22
N ASN A 132 -1.55 -1.91 -17.92
CA ASN A 132 -1.74 -2.10 -19.36
C ASN A 132 -3.15 -2.62 -19.68
N LEU A 133 -3.68 -3.51 -18.85
CA LEU A 133 -5.00 -4.12 -19.08
C LEU A 133 -6.15 -3.15 -18.79
N THR A 134 -6.00 -2.25 -17.79
CA THR A 134 -7.14 -1.54 -17.19
C THR A 134 -6.94 -0.03 -17.02
N GLY A 135 -5.73 0.48 -17.21
CA GLY A 135 -5.34 1.86 -16.88
C GLY A 135 -5.27 2.16 -15.37
N LYS A 136 -5.55 1.19 -14.50
CA LYS A 136 -5.55 1.36 -13.04
C LYS A 136 -4.22 0.93 -12.44
N THR A 137 -3.97 1.36 -11.20
CA THR A 137 -2.80 0.97 -10.39
C THR A 137 -3.24 0.11 -9.22
N THR A 138 -2.38 -0.83 -8.79
CA THR A 138 -2.56 -1.60 -7.56
C THR A 138 -2.00 -0.86 -6.33
N LYS A 139 -1.19 0.19 -6.56
CA LYS A 139 -0.62 1.03 -5.50
C LYS A 139 -1.70 1.86 -4.81
N PRO A 140 -1.54 2.09 -3.51
CA PRO A 140 -0.41 1.76 -2.64
C PRO A 140 -0.56 0.42 -1.90
N PHE A 141 -1.47 -0.47 -2.31
CA PHE A 141 -1.92 -1.65 -1.56
C PHE A 141 -1.18 -2.90 -1.99
N PHE A 142 -0.50 -3.53 -1.05
CA PHE A 142 0.14 -4.82 -1.21
C PHE A 142 -0.36 -5.78 -0.13
N ARG A 143 -0.60 -7.03 -0.49
CA ARG A 143 -0.79 -8.13 0.46
C ARG A 143 0.29 -9.18 0.22
N PRO A 144 1.11 -9.47 1.24
CA PRO A 144 2.17 -10.48 1.08
C PRO A 144 1.56 -11.87 0.95
N PRO A 145 2.01 -12.69 -0.01
CA PRO A 145 1.68 -14.10 -0.08
C PRO A 145 1.89 -14.80 1.27
N TYR A 146 0.97 -15.68 1.62
CA TYR A 146 0.94 -16.39 2.93
C TYR A 146 0.88 -15.45 4.14
N GLY A 147 0.68 -14.16 3.93
CA GLY A 147 0.76 -13.15 4.98
C GLY A 147 2.16 -12.97 5.57
N ALA A 148 3.20 -13.53 4.95
CA ALA A 148 4.57 -13.54 5.46
C ALA A 148 5.31 -12.24 5.14
N TYR A 149 5.82 -11.56 6.17
CA TYR A 149 6.63 -10.34 6.03
C TYR A 149 7.65 -10.21 7.15
N ASN A 150 8.67 -9.39 6.92
CA ASN A 150 9.64 -8.91 7.89
C ASN A 150 10.02 -7.46 7.55
N THR A 151 10.92 -6.85 8.31
CA THR A 151 11.35 -5.46 8.08
C THR A 151 11.89 -5.25 6.66
N LEU A 152 12.71 -6.19 6.14
CA LEU A 152 13.27 -6.09 4.80
C LEU A 152 12.18 -6.08 3.72
N VAL A 153 11.14 -6.92 3.86
CA VAL A 153 9.97 -6.93 2.97
C VAL A 153 9.28 -5.58 3.01
N LEU A 154 8.97 -5.05 4.20
CA LEU A 154 8.25 -3.77 4.35
C LEU A 154 9.04 -2.59 3.76
N GLN A 155 10.35 -2.53 3.97
CA GLN A 155 11.22 -1.52 3.36
C GLN A 155 11.26 -1.66 1.84
N THR A 156 11.40 -2.88 1.34
CA THR A 156 11.49 -3.15 -0.11
C THR A 156 10.20 -2.78 -0.82
N VAL A 157 9.05 -3.24 -0.34
CA VAL A 157 7.75 -2.94 -0.99
C VAL A 157 7.40 -1.47 -0.87
N GLY A 158 7.71 -0.83 0.27
CA GLY A 158 7.54 0.60 0.47
C GLY A 158 8.36 1.44 -0.51
N SER A 159 9.63 1.04 -0.76
CA SER A 159 10.54 1.75 -1.68
C SER A 159 10.04 1.79 -3.13
N VAL A 160 9.12 0.91 -3.53
CA VAL A 160 8.53 0.86 -4.87
C VAL A 160 7.06 1.33 -4.89
N GLY A 161 6.62 1.99 -3.80
CA GLY A 161 5.33 2.68 -3.75
C GLY A 161 4.17 1.87 -3.15
N TYR A 162 4.44 0.67 -2.60
CA TYR A 162 3.45 -0.08 -1.83
C TYR A 162 3.56 0.28 -0.35
N THR A 163 3.05 1.45 0.02
CA THR A 163 3.18 2.01 1.37
C THR A 163 2.16 1.44 2.37
N LYS A 164 1.25 0.58 1.91
CA LYS A 164 0.22 -0.06 2.73
C LYS A 164 0.26 -1.58 2.52
N THR A 165 0.79 -2.30 3.51
CA THR A 165 0.79 -3.77 3.57
C THR A 165 -0.47 -4.23 4.29
N ILE A 166 -1.43 -4.77 3.53
CA ILE A 166 -2.75 -5.13 4.02
C ILE A 166 -2.78 -6.59 4.46
N LYS A 167 -2.96 -6.80 5.74
CA LYS A 167 -3.21 -8.10 6.35
C LYS A 167 -4.72 -8.27 6.59
N TRP A 168 -5.09 -9.04 7.60
CA TRP A 168 -6.46 -9.29 8.04
C TRP A 168 -6.51 -9.58 9.53
N ASN A 169 -7.64 -9.41 10.15
CA ASN A 169 -7.93 -9.88 11.50
C ASN A 169 -8.89 -11.07 11.51
N ILE A 170 -9.56 -11.38 10.39
CA ILE A 170 -10.41 -12.55 10.23
C ILE A 170 -9.92 -13.35 9.02
N ASP A 171 -9.32 -14.52 9.30
CA ASP A 171 -8.97 -15.52 8.30
C ASP A 171 -10.11 -16.55 8.24
N THR A 172 -10.75 -16.68 7.10
CA THR A 172 -11.83 -17.65 6.92
C THR A 172 -11.32 -19.08 6.75
N ILE A 173 -10.05 -19.22 6.34
CA ILE A 173 -9.39 -20.49 5.98
C ILE A 173 -10.20 -21.22 4.91
N ASP A 174 -10.83 -20.49 4.00
CA ASP A 174 -11.67 -21.02 2.92
C ASP A 174 -10.85 -21.78 1.87
N TRP A 175 -9.59 -21.43 1.70
CA TRP A 175 -8.62 -22.08 0.83
C TRP A 175 -8.34 -23.54 1.19
N ASP A 176 -8.61 -23.96 2.42
CA ASP A 176 -8.42 -25.32 2.95
C ASP A 176 -9.70 -26.19 2.77
N GLY A 177 -10.59 -25.81 1.87
CA GLY A 177 -11.82 -26.56 1.57
C GLY A 177 -12.83 -26.61 2.73
N ARG A 178 -12.77 -25.66 3.67
CA ARG A 178 -13.71 -25.57 4.80
C ARG A 178 -15.13 -25.37 4.31
N SER A 179 -16.08 -26.02 4.98
CA SER A 179 -17.50 -25.91 4.65
C SER A 179 -18.01 -24.48 4.77
N ALA A 180 -19.04 -24.13 4.00
CA ALA A 180 -19.67 -22.82 4.06
C ALA A 180 -20.07 -22.43 5.49
N TYR A 181 -20.59 -23.40 6.29
CA TYR A 181 -20.90 -23.20 7.70
C TYR A 181 -19.69 -22.67 8.50
N ARG A 182 -18.53 -23.32 8.39
CA ARG A 182 -17.32 -22.91 9.11
C ARG A 182 -16.82 -21.54 8.65
N ILE A 183 -16.92 -21.24 7.36
CA ILE A 183 -16.51 -19.96 6.78
C ILE A 183 -17.38 -18.82 7.34
N TYR A 184 -18.71 -18.90 7.21
CA TYR A 184 -19.57 -17.81 7.67
C TYR A 184 -19.61 -17.66 9.20
N THR A 185 -19.59 -18.75 9.96
CA THR A 185 -19.53 -18.67 11.43
C THR A 185 -18.23 -18.04 11.91
N LYS A 186 -17.09 -18.35 11.26
CA LYS A 186 -15.81 -17.69 11.57
C LYS A 186 -15.90 -16.16 11.42
N VAL A 187 -16.55 -15.67 10.37
CA VAL A 187 -16.74 -14.23 10.17
C VAL A 187 -17.72 -13.66 11.19
N LEU A 188 -18.94 -14.23 11.29
CA LEU A 188 -20.03 -13.65 12.09
C LEU A 188 -19.74 -13.63 13.59
N ASN A 189 -18.92 -14.57 14.09
CA ASN A 189 -18.56 -14.67 15.51
C ASN A 189 -17.33 -13.82 15.89
N ASN A 190 -16.52 -13.36 14.90
CA ASN A 190 -15.28 -12.62 15.18
C ASN A 190 -15.29 -11.21 14.63
N ILE A 191 -16.41 -10.77 14.04
CA ILE A 191 -16.51 -9.43 13.45
C ILE A 191 -16.44 -8.34 14.53
N VAL A 192 -15.61 -7.34 14.28
CA VAL A 192 -15.54 -6.09 15.03
C VAL A 192 -15.52 -4.91 14.07
N PRO A 193 -15.88 -3.70 14.50
CA PRO A 193 -15.78 -2.51 13.65
C PRO A 193 -14.38 -2.35 13.05
N GLY A 194 -14.31 -2.06 11.75
CA GLY A 194 -13.06 -1.92 11.02
C GLY A 194 -12.36 -3.22 10.62
N SER A 195 -13.02 -4.36 10.75
CA SER A 195 -12.46 -5.67 10.36
C SER A 195 -12.13 -5.76 8.87
N ILE A 196 -11.04 -6.48 8.59
CA ILE A 196 -10.63 -6.92 7.25
C ILE A 196 -10.75 -8.45 7.22
N VAL A 197 -11.61 -8.96 6.34
CA VAL A 197 -11.90 -10.40 6.18
C VAL A 197 -11.13 -10.93 4.98
N LEU A 198 -10.31 -11.96 5.18
CA LEU A 198 -9.63 -12.70 4.12
C LEU A 198 -10.49 -13.84 3.60
N MET A 199 -10.64 -13.86 2.28
CA MET A 199 -11.21 -14.94 1.48
C MET A 199 -10.38 -15.11 0.20
N HIS A 200 -10.65 -16.14 -0.60
CA HIS A 200 -9.92 -16.43 -1.84
C HIS A 200 -10.87 -16.64 -3.02
N THR A 201 -10.35 -16.46 -4.23
CA THR A 201 -11.09 -16.61 -5.49
C THR A 201 -10.76 -17.90 -6.24
N GLY A 202 -9.73 -18.63 -5.80
CA GLY A 202 -9.26 -19.85 -6.46
C GLY A 202 -10.15 -21.06 -6.19
N ALA A 203 -9.94 -22.15 -6.96
CA ALA A 203 -10.67 -23.41 -6.87
C ALA A 203 -10.56 -24.09 -5.48
N GLY A 204 -9.44 -23.86 -4.75
CA GLY A 204 -9.27 -24.32 -3.37
C GLY A 204 -10.31 -23.74 -2.41
N ALA A 205 -10.78 -22.53 -2.65
CA ALA A 205 -11.83 -21.86 -1.89
C ALA A 205 -13.24 -22.32 -2.32
N LYS A 206 -13.44 -23.61 -2.34
CA LYS A 206 -14.59 -24.31 -2.92
C LYS A 206 -15.95 -23.84 -2.39
N TYR A 207 -16.02 -23.44 -1.13
CA TYR A 207 -17.28 -23.10 -0.46
C TYR A 207 -17.44 -21.60 -0.17
N THR A 208 -16.54 -20.75 -0.64
CA THR A 208 -16.60 -19.30 -0.45
C THR A 208 -17.86 -18.71 -1.05
N THR A 209 -18.21 -19.11 -2.28
CA THR A 209 -19.42 -18.64 -2.96
C THR A 209 -20.71 -19.06 -2.23
N ALA A 210 -20.73 -20.25 -1.62
CA ALA A 210 -21.86 -20.71 -0.82
C ALA A 210 -21.96 -19.99 0.55
N ALA A 211 -20.84 -19.60 1.13
CA ALA A 211 -20.80 -18.89 2.42
C ALA A 211 -21.12 -17.39 2.30
N LEU A 212 -20.72 -16.75 1.20
CA LEU A 212 -20.73 -15.31 1.02
C LEU A 212 -22.12 -14.66 1.21
N PRO A 213 -23.25 -15.22 0.69
CA PRO A 213 -24.57 -14.66 0.94
C PRO A 213 -24.94 -14.61 2.44
N THR A 214 -24.62 -15.67 3.19
CA THR A 214 -24.88 -15.73 4.63
C THR A 214 -24.01 -14.73 5.40
N ILE A 215 -22.73 -14.57 5.03
CA ILE A 215 -21.84 -13.56 5.58
C ILE A 215 -22.46 -12.17 5.38
N ILE A 216 -22.84 -11.84 4.14
CA ILE A 216 -23.36 -10.50 3.82
C ILE A 216 -24.65 -10.21 4.58
N LYS A 217 -25.62 -11.15 4.56
CA LYS A 217 -26.90 -10.99 5.27
C LYS A 217 -26.68 -10.84 6.78
N GLY A 218 -25.86 -11.68 7.38
CA GLY A 218 -25.58 -11.65 8.81
C GLY A 218 -24.86 -10.37 9.25
N LEU A 219 -23.92 -9.87 8.46
CA LEU A 219 -23.24 -8.60 8.74
C LEU A 219 -24.17 -7.39 8.57
N LYS A 220 -25.04 -7.38 7.54
CA LYS A 220 -26.08 -6.35 7.38
C LYS A 220 -27.03 -6.34 8.56
N ALA A 221 -27.49 -7.52 9.02
CA ALA A 221 -28.37 -7.64 10.20
C ALA A 221 -27.71 -7.13 11.48
N LYS A 222 -26.38 -7.24 11.60
CA LYS A 222 -25.59 -6.66 12.70
C LYS A 222 -25.32 -5.14 12.53
N GLY A 223 -25.83 -4.52 11.46
CA GLY A 223 -25.67 -3.09 11.16
C GLY A 223 -24.34 -2.73 10.52
N TYR A 224 -23.57 -3.68 9.97
CA TYR A 224 -22.31 -3.38 9.28
C TYR A 224 -22.55 -2.85 7.87
N ARG A 225 -21.78 -1.81 7.50
CA ARG A 225 -21.64 -1.33 6.12
C ARG A 225 -20.37 -1.91 5.50
N PHE A 226 -20.48 -2.31 4.23
CA PHE A 226 -19.35 -2.85 3.48
C PHE A 226 -18.59 -1.72 2.78
N VAL A 227 -17.28 -1.73 2.92
CA VAL A 227 -16.39 -0.74 2.30
C VAL A 227 -15.19 -1.44 1.67
N THR A 228 -14.58 -0.81 0.67
CA THR A 228 -13.31 -1.27 0.12
C THR A 228 -12.14 -0.89 1.03
N ILE A 229 -10.96 -1.51 0.86
CA ILE A 229 -9.75 -1.13 1.61
C ILE A 229 -9.41 0.35 1.45
N PRO A 230 -9.40 0.96 0.23
CA PRO A 230 -9.21 2.40 0.10
C PRO A 230 -10.18 3.20 0.99
N THR A 231 -11.47 2.91 0.91
CA THR A 231 -12.50 3.60 1.70
C THR A 231 -12.32 3.38 3.20
N LEU A 232 -11.99 2.15 3.63
CA LEU A 232 -11.73 1.82 5.03
C LEU A 232 -10.58 2.64 5.61
N LEU A 233 -9.56 2.93 4.79
CA LEU A 233 -8.38 3.71 5.15
C LEU A 233 -8.55 5.22 4.96
N GLY A 234 -9.74 5.69 4.56
CA GLY A 234 -9.97 7.09 4.21
C GLY A 234 -9.22 7.54 2.94
N ILE A 235 -8.72 6.59 2.15
CA ILE A 235 -8.07 6.86 0.88
C ILE A 235 -9.16 6.86 -0.19
N ASN A 236 -9.50 8.03 -0.69
CA ASN A 236 -10.47 8.14 -1.77
C ASN A 236 -9.82 7.68 -3.09
N PRO A 237 -10.30 6.62 -3.77
CA PRO A 237 -9.72 6.17 -5.04
C PRO A 237 -9.86 7.19 -6.17
N THR A 238 -10.69 8.22 -6.00
CA THR A 238 -10.79 9.36 -6.91
C THR A 238 -9.78 10.47 -6.58
N GLN A 239 -9.06 10.37 -5.47
CA GLN A 239 -8.02 11.33 -5.10
C GLN A 239 -6.73 11.03 -5.87
N ILE A 240 -6.24 12.03 -6.56
CA ILE A 240 -4.88 12.02 -7.11
C ILE A 240 -3.93 12.22 -5.93
N THR A 241 -2.93 11.38 -5.77
CA THR A 241 -1.84 11.62 -4.81
C THR A 241 -0.57 12.02 -5.54
N TYR A 242 0.18 12.95 -4.95
CA TYR A 242 1.48 13.39 -5.47
C TYR A 242 2.54 13.25 -4.38
N VAL A 243 3.68 12.64 -4.73
CA VAL A 243 4.84 12.58 -3.82
C VAL A 243 5.74 13.76 -4.12
N VAL A 244 5.95 14.64 -3.14
CA VAL A 244 6.79 15.82 -3.25
C VAL A 244 8.23 15.43 -3.59
N LYS A 245 8.78 16.06 -4.60
CA LYS A 245 10.17 15.89 -5.06
C LYS A 245 11.03 17.09 -4.66
N ALA A 246 12.34 16.93 -4.73
CA ALA A 246 13.26 18.04 -4.53
C ALA A 246 12.98 19.17 -5.54
N GLY A 247 12.88 20.41 -5.05
CA GLY A 247 12.56 21.60 -5.84
C GLY A 247 11.06 21.85 -6.05
N ASP A 248 10.17 20.97 -5.58
CA ASP A 248 8.73 21.21 -5.67
C ASP A 248 8.29 22.31 -4.69
N THR A 249 7.32 23.09 -5.12
CA THR A 249 6.53 24.00 -4.27
C THR A 249 5.05 23.64 -4.36
N LEU A 250 4.30 23.94 -3.30
CA LEU A 250 2.86 23.68 -3.31
C LEU A 250 2.16 24.45 -4.46
N TYR A 251 2.69 25.62 -4.81
CA TYR A 251 2.21 26.42 -5.95
C TYR A 251 2.44 25.70 -7.30
N ALA A 252 3.65 25.20 -7.55
CA ALA A 252 3.96 24.49 -8.80
C ALA A 252 3.13 23.20 -8.94
N ILE A 253 2.91 22.49 -7.82
CA ILE A 253 2.06 21.31 -7.79
C ILE A 253 0.60 21.69 -8.09
N ALA A 254 0.08 22.74 -7.47
CA ALA A 254 -1.27 23.24 -7.71
C ALA A 254 -1.51 23.61 -9.18
N GLN A 255 -0.59 24.33 -9.79
CA GLN A 255 -0.64 24.67 -11.23
C GLN A 255 -0.65 23.43 -12.13
N ARG A 256 0.20 22.44 -11.84
CA ARG A 256 0.28 21.17 -12.61
C ARG A 256 -1.04 20.41 -12.64
N TYR A 257 -1.81 20.48 -11.57
CA TYR A 257 -3.06 19.73 -11.42
C TYR A 257 -4.33 20.58 -11.61
N GLY A 258 -4.19 21.87 -11.94
CA GLY A 258 -5.31 22.77 -12.19
C GLY A 258 -6.17 23.06 -10.94
N VAL A 259 -5.56 23.05 -9.77
CA VAL A 259 -6.20 23.31 -8.48
C VAL A 259 -5.54 24.48 -7.76
N THR A 260 -6.13 25.00 -6.69
CA THR A 260 -5.52 26.08 -5.89
C THR A 260 -4.61 25.53 -4.79
N VAL A 261 -3.62 26.32 -4.39
CA VAL A 261 -2.75 26.04 -3.23
C VAL A 261 -3.60 25.80 -1.97
N GLN A 262 -4.64 26.61 -1.77
CA GLN A 262 -5.52 26.50 -0.62
C GLN A 262 -6.32 25.19 -0.62
N GLN A 263 -6.76 24.70 -1.77
CA GLN A 263 -7.46 23.42 -1.88
C GLN A 263 -6.53 22.26 -1.49
N ILE A 264 -5.27 22.27 -1.97
CA ILE A 264 -4.29 21.25 -1.55
C ILE A 264 -4.00 21.38 -0.05
N ALA A 265 -3.76 22.58 0.45
CA ALA A 265 -3.44 22.82 1.86
C ALA A 265 -4.57 22.32 2.78
N THR A 266 -5.82 22.65 2.47
CA THR A 266 -6.99 22.26 3.28
C THR A 266 -7.14 20.75 3.36
N ILE A 267 -7.09 20.04 2.23
CA ILE A 267 -7.32 18.59 2.23
C ILE A 267 -6.16 17.80 2.87
N ASN A 268 -4.95 18.40 2.91
CA ASN A 268 -3.76 17.81 3.52
C ASN A 268 -3.45 18.34 4.92
N HIS A 269 -4.30 19.19 5.48
CA HIS A 269 -4.12 19.82 6.79
C HIS A 269 -2.78 20.59 6.90
N ILE A 270 -2.35 21.23 5.80
CA ILE A 270 -1.11 22.02 5.75
C ILE A 270 -1.41 23.42 6.26
N THR A 271 -0.83 23.78 7.40
CA THR A 271 -1.00 25.10 8.01
C THR A 271 -0.08 26.15 7.41
N ASN A 272 1.13 25.75 6.97
CA ASN A 272 2.08 26.63 6.30
C ASN A 272 2.28 26.17 4.84
N VAL A 273 1.65 26.87 3.91
CA VAL A 273 1.69 26.54 2.47
C VAL A 273 3.08 26.64 1.82
N ASN A 274 4.02 27.30 2.49
CA ASN A 274 5.40 27.44 2.03
C ASN A 274 6.31 26.30 2.54
N LEU A 275 5.77 25.35 3.33
CA LEU A 275 6.54 24.28 3.93
C LEU A 275 5.96 22.91 3.56
N ILE A 276 6.61 22.25 2.61
CA ILE A 276 6.38 20.86 2.23
C ILE A 276 7.72 20.13 2.19
N TYR A 277 7.71 18.82 2.42
CA TYR A 277 8.92 18.01 2.56
C TYR A 277 9.05 17.03 1.41
N VAL A 278 10.27 16.83 0.94
CA VAL A 278 10.57 15.79 -0.06
C VAL A 278 10.13 14.42 0.48
N GLY A 279 9.37 13.67 -0.33
CA GLY A 279 8.74 12.41 0.07
C GLY A 279 7.38 12.56 0.74
N GLN A 280 6.93 13.77 1.07
CA GLN A 280 5.57 14.00 1.57
C GLN A 280 4.55 13.60 0.50
N VAL A 281 3.53 12.84 0.90
CA VAL A 281 2.43 12.46 0.00
C VAL A 281 1.31 13.49 0.16
N LEU A 282 1.00 14.19 -0.92
CA LEU A 282 -0.10 15.15 -0.99
C LEU A 282 -1.31 14.55 -1.69
N ILE A 283 -2.48 14.75 -1.12
CA ILE A 283 -3.76 14.52 -1.76
C ILE A 283 -4.05 15.74 -2.65
N ILE A 284 -4.30 15.50 -3.93
CA ILE A 284 -4.66 16.54 -4.88
C ILE A 284 -6.18 16.49 -5.08
N PRO A 285 -6.94 17.55 -4.76
CA PRO A 285 -8.36 17.61 -5.02
C PRO A 285 -8.64 17.62 -6.54
N ARG A 286 -9.83 17.17 -6.91
CA ARG A 286 -10.34 17.30 -8.30
C ARG A 286 -11.26 18.49 -8.40
#